data_66ee4086a47c4a63292a7148d51a642a
#
_entry.id   66ee4086a47c4a63292a7148d51a642a
#
_cell.length_a   1.000
_cell.length_b   1.000
_cell.length_c   1.000
_cell.angle_alpha   90.00
_cell.angle_beta   90.00
_cell.angle_gamma   90.00
#
_symmetry.space_group_name_H-M   'P 1'
#
loop_
_entity.id
_entity.type
_entity.pdbx_description
1 polymer ?
#
loop_
_entity_poly.entity_id
_entity_poly.type
_entity_poly.pdbx_seq_one_letter_code
_entity_poly.pdbx_strand_id
1 'polypeptide(L)'
;YTGFTGLMGDRVYGVIDENGIAGFPWHTGRDQEEFVLYNASYGSSEALLQPAGLDDFESHAPGVTPVYPDDDAFKVSVESHEGTRYDDIEDPAFINDLQKLTGSSLRVHMTQRGQHDCRPVSLLSLSAVAALGEELGMTMDKRRFRANFYVEWESQDDPYFEFSLVGKTLKIGDRLEMAIVERDPRCKMITLDPDTADESPKVLQHVSRNHGGDAGVFGAVLQDGVVNKGDSIFLT
;
A
#
# COMPACT_ATOMS: atom_id res chain seq x y z
N TYR A 1 -4.77 -11.94 4.60
CA TYR A 1 -3.92 -12.23 5.75
C TYR A 1 -2.94 -11.09 5.98
N THR A 2 -2.71 -10.72 7.21
CA THR A 2 -1.73 -9.70 7.62
C THR A 2 -0.71 -10.37 8.54
N GLY A 3 0.53 -10.40 8.10
CA GLY A 3 1.66 -10.99 8.83
C GLY A 3 2.74 -9.97 9.14
N PHE A 4 3.87 -10.43 9.65
CA PHE A 4 5.00 -9.56 10.04
C PHE A 4 5.60 -8.76 8.87
N THR A 5 5.41 -9.22 7.63
CA THR A 5 5.83 -8.53 6.41
C THR A 5 4.76 -7.58 5.85
N GLY A 6 3.61 -7.42 6.51
CA GLY A 6 2.48 -6.61 6.06
C GLY A 6 1.31 -7.42 5.52
N LEU A 7 0.44 -6.79 4.74
CA LEU A 7 -0.61 -7.50 4.02
C LEU A 7 -0.01 -8.38 2.94
N MET A 8 -0.46 -9.64 2.90
CA MET A 8 -0.10 -10.54 1.81
C MET A 8 -0.56 -9.93 0.48
N GLY A 9 0.35 -9.92 -0.49
CA GLY A 9 0.13 -9.31 -1.78
C GLY A 9 0.39 -7.81 -1.87
N ASP A 10 0.59 -7.11 -0.76
CA ASP A 10 0.86 -5.67 -0.82
C ASP A 10 2.29 -5.38 -1.31
N ARG A 11 2.41 -4.54 -2.35
CA ARG A 11 3.68 -4.06 -2.90
C ARG A 11 4.68 -5.16 -3.26
N VAL A 12 4.20 -6.34 -3.64
CA VAL A 12 5.05 -7.47 -4.06
C VAL A 12 5.81 -7.13 -5.34
N TYR A 13 5.18 -6.38 -6.23
CA TYR A 13 5.81 -5.90 -7.46
C TYR A 13 6.15 -4.42 -7.39
N GLY A 14 7.28 -4.05 -7.98
CA GLY A 14 7.69 -2.67 -8.19
C GLY A 14 8.36 -2.50 -9.56
N VAL A 15 8.31 -1.28 -10.08
CA VAL A 15 9.00 -0.92 -11.31
C VAL A 15 10.34 -0.28 -10.95
N ILE A 16 11.41 -0.76 -11.56
CA ILE A 16 12.77 -0.25 -11.36
C ILE A 16 13.22 0.46 -12.63
N ASP A 17 13.76 1.67 -12.47
CA ASP A 17 14.55 2.34 -13.50
C ASP A 17 15.99 1.82 -13.42
N GLU A 18 16.50 1.24 -14.50
CA GLU A 18 17.87 0.70 -14.58
C GLU A 18 18.95 1.78 -14.45
N ASN A 19 18.58 3.03 -14.72
CA ASN A 19 19.42 4.21 -14.54
C ASN A 19 19.09 4.98 -13.25
N GLY A 20 18.26 4.40 -12.40
CA GLY A 20 17.81 5.00 -11.15
C GLY A 20 18.94 5.21 -10.13
N ILE A 21 18.65 6.02 -9.11
CA ILE A 21 19.61 6.34 -8.07
C ILE A 21 19.88 5.12 -7.17
N ALA A 22 21.13 4.84 -6.88
CA ALA A 22 21.51 3.79 -5.93
C ALA A 22 20.82 3.98 -4.56
N GLY A 23 20.12 2.92 -4.09
CA GLY A 23 19.35 2.93 -2.85
C GLY A 23 17.88 3.32 -3.01
N PHE A 24 17.50 3.94 -4.11
CA PHE A 24 16.09 4.18 -4.46
C PHE A 24 15.89 4.08 -5.99
N PRO A 25 15.96 2.88 -6.55
CA PRO A 25 15.85 2.68 -7.99
C PRO A 25 14.38 2.63 -8.50
N TRP A 26 13.43 2.86 -7.62
CA TRP A 26 12.00 2.69 -7.92
C TRP A 26 11.49 3.82 -8.81
N HIS A 27 10.86 3.44 -9.91
CA HIS A 27 10.09 4.35 -10.76
C HIS A 27 8.62 4.29 -10.32
N THR A 28 8.07 5.40 -9.91
CA THR A 28 6.76 5.46 -9.22
C THR A 28 5.91 6.61 -9.77
N GLY A 29 4.69 6.77 -9.27
CA GLY A 29 3.86 7.95 -9.55
C GLY A 29 4.49 9.28 -9.09
N ARG A 30 5.61 9.28 -8.35
CA ARG A 30 6.40 10.48 -8.08
C ARG A 30 7.18 10.96 -9.30
N ASP A 31 7.54 10.02 -10.18
CA ASP A 31 8.36 10.22 -11.38
C ASP A 31 7.47 10.33 -12.61
N GLN A 32 6.40 9.54 -12.66
CA GLN A 32 5.43 9.49 -13.75
C GLN A 32 4.02 9.37 -13.16
N GLU A 33 3.26 10.44 -13.17
CA GLU A 33 1.95 10.55 -12.52
C GLU A 33 0.94 9.51 -13.02
N GLU A 34 0.98 9.18 -14.30
CA GLU A 34 0.08 8.20 -14.93
C GLU A 34 0.20 6.79 -14.37
N PHE A 35 1.24 6.48 -13.58
CA PHE A 35 1.35 5.19 -12.91
C PHE A 35 0.19 4.93 -11.93
N VAL A 36 -0.47 5.97 -11.42
CA VAL A 36 -1.66 5.80 -10.57
C VAL A 36 -2.89 5.30 -11.33
N LEU A 37 -2.88 5.39 -12.67
CA LEU A 37 -3.97 4.98 -13.54
C LEU A 37 -3.95 3.49 -13.91
N TYR A 38 -2.89 2.78 -13.54
CA TYR A 38 -2.81 1.34 -13.77
C TYR A 38 -3.39 0.58 -12.58
N ASN A 39 -4.34 -0.32 -12.87
CA ASN A 39 -4.98 -1.16 -11.86
C ASN A 39 -4.41 -2.57 -11.90
N ALA A 40 -3.69 -2.93 -10.84
CA ALA A 40 -3.18 -4.29 -10.66
C ALA A 40 -4.18 -5.14 -9.89
N SER A 41 -4.35 -6.39 -10.28
CA SER A 41 -5.24 -7.33 -9.61
C SER A 41 -4.67 -8.75 -9.60
N TYR A 42 -4.88 -9.46 -8.49
CA TYR A 42 -4.51 -10.86 -8.34
C TYR A 42 -5.54 -11.77 -9.03
N GLY A 43 -5.06 -12.84 -9.65
CA GLY A 43 -5.93 -13.84 -10.31
C GLY A 43 -6.75 -14.66 -9.31
N SER A 44 -6.24 -14.88 -8.09
CA SER A 44 -6.94 -15.53 -6.98
C SER A 44 -6.65 -14.83 -5.67
N SER A 45 -7.69 -14.55 -4.89
CA SER A 45 -7.56 -14.02 -3.53
C SER A 45 -7.32 -15.10 -2.47
N GLU A 46 -7.60 -16.37 -2.76
CA GLU A 46 -7.48 -17.46 -1.79
C GLU A 46 -6.03 -17.69 -1.36
N ALA A 47 -5.10 -17.61 -2.30
CA ALA A 47 -3.67 -17.73 -2.02
C ALA A 47 -3.14 -16.61 -1.09
N LEU A 48 -3.84 -15.49 -0.98
CA LEU A 48 -3.48 -14.36 -0.11
C LEU A 48 -4.02 -14.51 1.33
N LEU A 49 -4.70 -15.61 1.65
CA LEU A 49 -5.29 -15.84 2.97
C LEU A 49 -4.43 -16.74 3.85
N GLN A 50 -3.47 -17.45 3.29
CA GLN A 50 -2.65 -18.43 4.01
C GLN A 50 -1.16 -18.16 3.80
N PRO A 51 -0.39 -17.88 4.85
CA PRO A 51 1.05 -17.78 4.78
C PRO A 51 1.68 -19.17 4.61
N ALA A 52 2.95 -19.19 4.17
CA ALA A 52 3.75 -20.43 4.15
C ALA A 52 3.81 -21.07 5.55
N GLY A 53 3.59 -22.38 5.60
CA GLY A 53 3.68 -23.20 6.80
C GLY A 53 5.04 -23.88 6.94
N LEU A 54 5.19 -24.70 7.97
CA LEU A 54 6.46 -25.41 8.23
C LEU A 54 6.86 -26.35 7.08
N ASP A 55 5.88 -27.02 6.46
CA ASP A 55 6.13 -27.95 5.35
C ASP A 55 6.68 -27.22 4.11
N ASP A 56 6.26 -25.96 3.92
CA ASP A 56 6.75 -25.11 2.83
C ASP A 56 8.22 -24.71 3.06
N PHE A 57 8.64 -24.50 4.31
CA PHE A 57 10.04 -24.20 4.65
C PHE A 57 10.98 -25.36 4.33
N GLU A 58 10.54 -26.61 4.52
CA GLU A 58 11.34 -27.80 4.27
C GLU A 58 11.59 -28.02 2.76
N SER A 59 10.71 -27.54 1.91
CA SER A 59 10.81 -27.66 0.45
C SER A 59 11.76 -26.65 -0.20
N HIS A 60 12.16 -25.60 0.51
CA HIS A 60 12.97 -24.50 -0.03
C HIS A 60 14.47 -24.70 0.23
N ALA A 61 15.28 -24.05 -0.59
CA ALA A 61 16.73 -24.08 -0.42
C ALA A 61 17.15 -23.47 0.94
N PRO A 62 18.24 -23.95 1.57
CA PRO A 62 18.72 -23.39 2.82
C PRO A 62 18.96 -21.88 2.74
N GLY A 63 18.44 -21.14 3.70
CA GLY A 63 18.54 -19.68 3.76
C GLY A 63 17.41 -18.93 3.04
N VAL A 64 16.50 -19.63 2.37
CA VAL A 64 15.28 -19.05 1.81
C VAL A 64 14.14 -19.23 2.81
N THR A 65 13.48 -18.13 3.17
CA THR A 65 12.27 -18.15 4.00
C THR A 65 11.09 -17.74 3.13
N PRO A 66 10.26 -18.70 2.68
CA PRO A 66 9.10 -18.39 1.88
C PRO A 66 8.08 -17.60 2.73
N VAL A 67 7.37 -16.68 2.11
CA VAL A 67 6.25 -15.97 2.72
C VAL A 67 4.95 -16.65 2.30
N TYR A 68 4.95 -17.29 1.15
CA TYR A 68 3.80 -17.92 0.53
C TYR A 68 4.09 -19.37 0.17
N PRO A 69 3.06 -20.22 0.18
CA PRO A 69 3.21 -21.64 -0.17
C PRO A 69 3.54 -21.87 -1.64
N ASP A 70 3.10 -20.97 -2.52
CA ASP A 70 3.18 -21.12 -3.96
C ASP A 70 3.55 -19.78 -4.63
N ASP A 71 4.61 -19.79 -5.42
CA ASP A 71 5.06 -18.63 -6.19
C ASP A 71 4.07 -18.23 -7.30
N ASP A 72 3.30 -19.19 -7.83
CA ASP A 72 2.26 -18.95 -8.83
C ASP A 72 1.05 -18.17 -8.25
N ALA A 73 0.94 -18.08 -6.91
CA ALA A 73 -0.07 -17.26 -6.23
C ALA A 73 0.02 -15.77 -6.58
N PHE A 74 1.15 -15.32 -7.10
CA PHE A 74 1.44 -13.91 -7.39
C PHE A 74 1.18 -13.49 -8.81
N LYS A 75 0.52 -14.26 -9.63
CA LYS A 75 0.13 -13.79 -10.96
C LYS A 75 -0.77 -12.56 -10.83
N VAL A 76 -0.25 -11.44 -11.27
CA VAL A 76 -0.90 -10.13 -11.23
C VAL A 76 -1.19 -9.69 -12.65
N SER A 77 -2.45 -9.46 -12.96
CA SER A 77 -2.85 -8.78 -14.19
C SER A 77 -2.85 -7.27 -13.97
N VAL A 78 -2.61 -6.52 -15.04
CA VAL A 78 -2.64 -5.06 -15.01
C VAL A 78 -3.61 -4.55 -16.08
N GLU A 79 -4.40 -3.54 -15.74
CA GLU A 79 -5.28 -2.85 -16.66
C GLU A 79 -4.95 -1.34 -16.65
N SER A 80 -4.73 -0.76 -17.83
CA SER A 80 -4.57 0.67 -18.00
C SER A 80 -5.94 1.39 -17.96
N HIS A 81 -5.94 2.71 -17.74
CA HIS A 81 -7.16 3.52 -17.80
C HIS A 81 -7.83 3.53 -19.19
N GLU A 82 -7.08 3.22 -20.24
CA GLU A 82 -7.59 3.07 -21.60
C GLU A 82 -8.22 1.70 -21.87
N GLY A 83 -8.23 0.81 -20.87
CA GLY A 83 -8.80 -0.53 -20.94
C GLY A 83 -7.87 -1.57 -21.60
N THR A 84 -6.60 -1.23 -21.82
CA THR A 84 -5.60 -2.23 -22.26
C THR A 84 -5.28 -3.13 -21.08
N ARG A 85 -5.45 -4.44 -21.27
CA ARG A 85 -5.20 -5.45 -20.27
C ARG A 85 -3.97 -6.28 -20.59
N TYR A 86 -3.14 -6.47 -19.57
CA TYR A 86 -1.99 -7.37 -19.57
C TYR A 86 -2.27 -8.47 -18.53
N ASP A 87 -2.24 -9.73 -18.96
CA ASP A 87 -2.58 -10.86 -18.06
C ASP A 87 -1.47 -11.17 -17.06
N ASP A 88 -0.27 -10.61 -17.29
CA ASP A 88 0.87 -10.72 -16.39
C ASP A 88 1.60 -9.37 -16.30
N ILE A 89 1.90 -8.93 -15.09
CA ILE A 89 2.66 -7.70 -14.83
C ILE A 89 4.11 -7.78 -15.37
N GLU A 90 4.63 -8.99 -15.57
CA GLU A 90 5.95 -9.23 -16.16
C GLU A 90 5.89 -9.37 -17.69
N ASP A 91 4.72 -9.19 -18.32
CA ASP A 91 4.58 -9.22 -19.78
C ASP A 91 5.49 -8.17 -20.43
N PRO A 92 6.36 -8.57 -21.38
CA PRO A 92 7.19 -7.63 -22.12
C PRO A 92 6.39 -6.52 -22.83
N ALA A 93 5.15 -6.77 -23.23
CA ALA A 93 4.30 -5.75 -23.85
C ALA A 93 3.96 -4.65 -22.83
N PHE A 94 3.61 -5.01 -21.59
CA PHE A 94 3.38 -4.04 -20.52
C PHE A 94 4.62 -3.21 -20.24
N ILE A 95 5.78 -3.86 -20.08
CA ILE A 95 7.04 -3.17 -19.80
C ILE A 95 7.40 -2.22 -20.95
N ASN A 96 7.24 -2.65 -22.22
CA ASN A 96 7.49 -1.79 -23.38
C ASN A 96 6.58 -0.57 -23.41
N ASP A 97 5.32 -0.70 -23.01
CA ASP A 97 4.40 0.43 -22.99
C ASP A 97 4.72 1.41 -21.84
N LEU A 98 5.15 0.92 -20.68
CA LEU A 98 5.70 1.77 -19.63
C LEU A 98 6.97 2.50 -20.07
N GLN A 99 7.88 1.82 -20.77
CA GLN A 99 9.12 2.44 -21.29
C GLN A 99 8.83 3.51 -22.35
N LYS A 100 7.83 3.31 -23.21
CA LYS A 100 7.37 4.33 -24.17
C LYS A 100 6.76 5.55 -23.45
N LEU A 101 5.96 5.30 -22.40
CA LEU A 101 5.34 6.36 -21.61
C LEU A 101 6.38 7.24 -20.92
N THR A 102 7.40 6.61 -20.32
CA THR A 102 8.36 7.30 -19.45
C THR A 102 9.64 7.75 -20.18
N GLY A 103 9.98 7.10 -21.28
CA GLY A 103 11.29 7.26 -21.95
C GLY A 103 12.47 6.63 -21.18
N SER A 104 12.20 5.89 -20.10
CA SER A 104 13.20 5.24 -19.24
C SER A 104 13.35 3.75 -19.56
N SER A 105 14.52 3.19 -19.24
CA SER A 105 14.74 1.74 -19.27
C SER A 105 14.19 1.13 -17.98
N LEU A 106 13.04 0.49 -18.07
CA LEU A 106 12.30 -0.03 -16.93
C LEU A 106 12.29 -1.55 -16.93
N ARG A 107 12.24 -2.12 -15.73
CA ARG A 107 11.96 -3.53 -15.50
C ARG A 107 11.05 -3.72 -14.29
N VAL A 108 10.29 -4.77 -14.28
CA VAL A 108 9.54 -5.22 -13.10
C VAL A 108 10.47 -5.98 -12.15
N HIS A 109 10.29 -5.79 -10.87
CA HIS A 109 10.98 -6.50 -9.81
C HIS A 109 9.98 -7.04 -8.81
N MET A 110 10.11 -8.30 -8.44
CA MET A 110 9.23 -9.00 -7.49
C MET A 110 9.97 -9.33 -6.21
N THR A 111 9.30 -9.19 -5.08
CA THR A 111 9.71 -9.74 -3.80
C THR A 111 8.49 -10.14 -2.97
N GLN A 112 8.48 -11.36 -2.50
CA GLN A 112 7.38 -11.89 -1.67
C GLN A 112 7.13 -11.09 -0.39
N ARG A 113 8.14 -10.38 0.13
CA ARG A 113 8.03 -9.61 1.38
C ARG A 113 7.42 -8.23 1.22
N GLY A 114 7.09 -7.84 0.00
CA GLY A 114 6.65 -6.48 -0.31
C GLY A 114 7.79 -5.46 -0.28
N GLN A 115 7.59 -4.37 -1.01
CA GLN A 115 8.56 -3.27 -1.15
C GLN A 115 8.00 -2.04 -0.44
N HIS A 116 7.93 -2.13 0.90
CA HIS A 116 7.36 -1.07 1.73
C HIS A 116 8.31 0.11 1.84
N ASP A 117 7.77 1.31 1.77
CA ASP A 117 8.54 2.57 1.84
C ASP A 117 9.10 2.78 3.26
N CYS A 118 8.24 2.73 4.27
CA CYS A 118 8.63 2.93 5.67
C CYS A 118 8.28 1.73 6.56
N ARG A 119 7.00 1.36 6.60
CA ARG A 119 6.49 0.29 7.47
C ARG A 119 5.53 -0.62 6.71
N PRO A 120 5.36 -1.87 7.17
CA PRO A 120 4.59 -2.87 6.44
C PRO A 120 3.08 -2.63 6.43
N VAL A 121 2.54 -1.88 7.39
CA VAL A 121 1.09 -1.66 7.49
C VAL A 121 0.80 -0.19 7.77
N SER A 122 -0.13 0.38 7.01
CA SER A 122 -0.64 1.74 7.20
C SER A 122 -2.15 1.74 7.48
N LEU A 123 -2.58 2.66 8.35
CA LEU A 123 -3.97 2.83 8.76
C LEU A 123 -4.34 4.31 8.69
N LEU A 124 -5.49 4.60 8.12
CA LEU A 124 -6.04 5.96 7.97
C LEU A 124 -7.53 5.96 8.28
N SER A 125 -8.01 6.90 9.08
CA SER A 125 -9.43 7.03 9.34
C SER A 125 -10.17 7.70 8.18
N LEU A 126 -11.41 7.28 7.94
CA LEU A 126 -12.28 7.92 6.94
C LEU A 126 -12.68 9.32 7.40
N SER A 127 -12.76 9.58 8.70
CA SER A 127 -12.98 10.91 9.27
C SER A 127 -11.84 11.88 8.93
N ALA A 128 -10.57 11.43 8.99
CA ALA A 128 -9.44 12.27 8.57
C ALA A 128 -9.47 12.59 7.08
N VAL A 129 -9.83 11.62 6.25
CA VAL A 129 -10.01 11.86 4.80
C VAL A 129 -11.09 12.91 4.54
N ALA A 130 -12.24 12.79 5.22
CA ALA A 130 -13.34 13.74 5.10
C ALA A 130 -12.94 15.14 5.58
N ALA A 131 -12.29 15.24 6.75
CA ALA A 131 -11.83 16.51 7.32
C ALA A 131 -10.83 17.22 6.39
N LEU A 132 -9.86 16.51 5.84
CA LEU A 132 -8.93 17.06 4.84
C LEU A 132 -9.67 17.59 3.60
N GLY A 133 -10.72 16.91 3.17
CA GLY A 133 -11.56 17.37 2.08
C GLY A 133 -12.28 18.67 2.41
N GLU A 134 -12.88 18.78 3.59
CA GLU A 134 -13.55 19.97 4.10
C GLU A 134 -12.58 21.15 4.24
N GLU A 135 -11.43 20.94 4.87
CA GLU A 135 -10.38 21.94 5.05
C GLU A 135 -9.86 22.51 3.72
N LEU A 136 -9.85 21.69 2.67
CA LEU A 136 -9.38 22.06 1.33
C LEU A 136 -10.51 22.53 0.39
N GLY A 137 -11.78 22.40 0.82
CA GLY A 137 -12.94 22.71 0.00
C GLY A 137 -13.05 21.82 -1.25
N MET A 138 -12.69 20.52 -1.13
CA MET A 138 -12.74 19.56 -2.24
C MET A 138 -13.17 18.17 -1.77
N THR A 139 -13.70 17.38 -2.67
CA THR A 139 -13.89 15.94 -2.40
C THR A 139 -12.53 15.24 -2.34
N MET A 140 -12.23 14.63 -1.19
CA MET A 140 -10.97 13.91 -1.00
C MET A 140 -11.19 12.43 -1.23
N ASP A 141 -10.54 11.87 -2.25
CA ASP A 141 -10.56 10.43 -2.47
C ASP A 141 -9.51 9.73 -1.58
N LYS A 142 -9.97 8.77 -0.78
CA LYS A 142 -9.11 8.00 0.13
C LYS A 142 -7.98 7.24 -0.60
N ARG A 143 -8.17 6.86 -1.87
CA ARG A 143 -7.18 6.14 -2.66
C ARG A 143 -5.86 6.91 -2.84
N ARG A 144 -5.90 8.26 -2.73
CA ARG A 144 -4.69 9.12 -2.74
C ARG A 144 -3.69 8.72 -1.66
N PHE A 145 -4.16 8.22 -0.52
CA PHE A 145 -3.34 7.90 0.65
C PHE A 145 -2.75 6.48 0.60
N ARG A 146 -3.32 5.57 -0.21
CA ARG A 146 -2.83 4.20 -0.40
C ARG A 146 -2.63 3.43 0.92
N ALA A 147 -3.49 3.68 1.91
CA ALA A 147 -3.44 2.98 3.18
C ALA A 147 -3.91 1.52 3.04
N ASN A 148 -3.35 0.64 3.87
CA ASN A 148 -3.76 -0.77 3.92
C ASN A 148 -5.12 -0.91 4.60
N PHE A 149 -5.34 -0.18 5.71
CA PHE A 149 -6.61 -0.15 6.42
C PHE A 149 -7.22 1.24 6.40
N TYR A 150 -8.47 1.31 5.93
CA TYR A 150 -9.33 2.48 6.12
C TYR A 150 -10.35 2.15 7.21
N VAL A 151 -10.38 2.97 8.25
CA VAL A 151 -11.13 2.69 9.47
C VAL A 151 -12.14 3.79 9.79
N GLU A 152 -13.19 3.42 10.50
CA GLU A 152 -14.16 4.34 11.10
C GLU A 152 -14.07 4.19 12.62
N TRP A 153 -13.90 5.33 13.31
CA TRP A 153 -13.87 5.36 14.77
C TRP A 153 -15.24 5.71 15.30
N GLU A 154 -15.77 4.87 16.18
CA GLU A 154 -17.03 5.17 16.88
C GLU A 154 -16.82 6.27 17.92
N SER A 155 -17.74 7.24 17.93
CA SER A 155 -17.86 8.26 19.00
C SER A 155 -16.59 9.08 19.29
N GLN A 156 -15.80 9.39 18.23
CA GLN A 156 -14.64 10.26 18.35
C GLN A 156 -14.95 11.65 17.74
N ASP A 157 -14.70 12.71 18.50
CA ASP A 157 -14.86 14.09 18.03
C ASP A 157 -13.66 14.58 17.21
N ASP A 158 -12.46 13.99 17.45
CA ASP A 158 -11.25 14.30 16.71
C ASP A 158 -11.21 13.49 15.41
N PRO A 159 -11.29 14.13 14.22
CA PRO A 159 -11.21 13.43 12.95
C PRO A 159 -9.88 12.73 12.72
N TYR A 160 -8.80 13.14 13.40
CA TYR A 160 -7.45 12.57 13.33
C TYR A 160 -7.13 11.70 14.55
N PHE A 161 -8.14 11.07 15.13
CA PHE A 161 -8.00 10.27 16.35
C PHE A 161 -6.86 9.25 16.32
N GLU A 162 -6.57 8.65 15.16
CA GLU A 162 -5.48 7.70 14.99
C GLU A 162 -4.11 8.26 15.40
N PHE A 163 -3.89 9.57 15.37
CA PHE A 163 -2.64 10.18 15.84
C PHE A 163 -2.41 9.95 17.34
N SER A 164 -3.48 9.86 18.11
CA SER A 164 -3.43 9.57 19.55
C SER A 164 -3.08 8.12 19.88
N LEU A 165 -3.08 7.24 18.87
CA LEU A 165 -2.82 5.81 19.01
C LEU A 165 -1.32 5.47 18.91
N VAL A 166 -0.46 6.42 18.55
CA VAL A 166 0.99 6.17 18.51
C VAL A 166 1.48 5.73 19.88
N GLY A 167 2.18 4.59 19.94
CA GLY A 167 2.63 3.94 21.16
C GLY A 167 1.61 2.99 21.79
N LYS A 168 0.43 2.79 21.18
CA LYS A 168 -0.61 1.88 21.64
C LYS A 168 -0.71 0.65 20.75
N THR A 169 -1.38 -0.39 21.24
CA THR A 169 -1.65 -1.62 20.51
C THR A 169 -3.12 -1.70 20.15
N LEU A 170 -3.40 -2.13 18.93
CA LEU A 170 -4.75 -2.41 18.42
C LEU A 170 -4.89 -3.91 18.19
N LYS A 171 -6.05 -4.45 18.59
CA LYS A 171 -6.53 -5.74 18.14
C LYS A 171 -7.55 -5.52 17.03
N ILE A 172 -7.37 -6.17 15.88
CA ILE A 172 -8.25 -6.05 14.72
C ILE A 172 -8.81 -7.43 14.37
N GLY A 173 -10.15 -7.52 14.34
CA GLY A 173 -10.83 -8.80 14.18
C GLY A 173 -10.53 -9.79 15.30
N ASP A 174 -10.45 -11.07 14.95
CA ASP A 174 -10.31 -12.13 15.95
C ASP A 174 -8.90 -12.24 16.53
N ARG A 175 -7.88 -11.97 15.70
CA ARG A 175 -6.51 -12.38 16.05
C ARG A 175 -5.43 -11.34 15.81
N LEU A 176 -5.54 -10.50 14.76
CA LEU A 176 -4.49 -9.56 14.42
C LEU A 176 -4.23 -8.59 15.58
N GLU A 177 -2.97 -8.49 16.01
CA GLU A 177 -2.52 -7.44 16.93
C GLU A 177 -1.44 -6.60 16.27
N MET A 178 -1.56 -5.28 16.37
CA MET A 178 -0.67 -4.32 15.73
C MET A 178 -0.32 -3.17 16.67
N ALA A 179 0.97 -2.93 16.90
CA ALA A 179 1.42 -1.74 17.58
C ALA A 179 1.46 -0.56 16.60
N ILE A 180 0.87 0.57 16.98
CA ILE A 180 0.98 1.82 16.23
C ILE A 180 2.31 2.48 16.60
N VAL A 181 3.22 2.59 15.63
CA VAL A 181 4.61 2.95 15.90
C VAL A 181 4.93 4.40 15.59
N GLU A 182 4.30 4.97 14.58
CA GLU A 182 4.54 6.36 14.18
C GLU A 182 3.40 6.88 13.30
N ARG A 183 3.35 8.21 13.09
CA ARG A 183 2.49 8.82 12.09
C ARG A 183 3.02 8.53 10.70
N ASP A 184 2.15 8.56 9.69
CA ASP A 184 2.49 8.29 8.31
C ASP A 184 2.83 9.61 7.56
N PRO A 185 4.13 9.89 7.33
CA PRO A 185 4.55 11.09 6.63
C PRO A 185 4.21 11.01 5.14
N ARG A 186 3.64 12.09 4.62
CA ARG A 186 3.11 12.11 3.26
C ARG A 186 4.06 12.75 2.25
N CYS A 187 4.07 12.19 1.05
CA CYS A 187 4.86 12.66 -0.08
C CYS A 187 3.96 13.10 -1.23
N LYS A 188 4.54 13.46 -2.37
CA LYS A 188 3.85 13.87 -3.60
C LYS A 188 2.68 12.95 -3.99
N MET A 189 2.74 11.66 -3.67
CA MET A 189 1.70 10.70 -4.08
C MET A 189 0.28 11.11 -3.69
N ILE A 190 0.07 11.77 -2.54
CA ILE A 190 -1.27 12.22 -2.12
C ILE A 190 -1.83 13.35 -2.97
N THR A 191 -1.00 14.02 -3.77
CA THR A 191 -1.44 15.09 -4.67
C THR A 191 -2.11 14.56 -5.93
N LEU A 192 -1.84 13.29 -6.30
CA LEU A 192 -2.31 12.72 -7.55
C LEU A 192 -3.75 12.25 -7.45
N ASP A 193 -4.55 12.62 -8.44
CA ASP A 193 -5.90 12.09 -8.58
C ASP A 193 -5.83 10.63 -9.06
N PRO A 194 -6.50 9.68 -8.38
CA PRO A 194 -6.38 8.26 -8.72
C PRO A 194 -7.07 7.87 -10.04
N ASP A 195 -7.93 8.73 -10.59
CA ASP A 195 -8.68 8.45 -11.81
C ASP A 195 -8.19 9.26 -13.02
N THR A 196 -7.50 10.39 -12.80
CA THR A 196 -7.04 11.28 -13.88
C THR A 196 -5.54 11.53 -13.88
N ALA A 197 -4.84 11.17 -12.80
CA ALA A 197 -3.45 11.53 -12.52
C ALA A 197 -3.21 13.04 -12.34
N ASP A 198 -4.25 13.87 -12.36
CA ASP A 198 -4.11 15.32 -12.17
C ASP A 198 -3.48 15.63 -10.81
N GLU A 199 -2.49 16.51 -10.84
CA GLU A 199 -1.77 16.90 -9.63
C GLU A 199 -2.46 18.06 -8.91
N SER A 200 -2.71 17.90 -7.62
CA SER A 200 -3.23 18.91 -6.71
C SER A 200 -2.22 19.21 -5.59
N PRO A 201 -1.15 20.02 -5.85
CA PRO A 201 -0.09 20.28 -4.87
C PRO A 201 -0.59 20.89 -3.56
N LYS A 202 -1.75 21.57 -3.58
CA LYS A 202 -2.39 22.13 -2.39
C LYS A 202 -2.66 21.08 -1.31
N VAL A 203 -2.88 19.82 -1.68
CA VAL A 203 -3.14 18.72 -0.73
C VAL A 203 -1.90 18.50 0.15
N LEU A 204 -0.73 18.27 -0.44
CA LEU A 204 0.50 18.06 0.31
C LEU A 204 0.92 19.34 1.07
N GLN A 205 0.74 20.52 0.48
CA GLN A 205 1.04 21.79 1.15
C GLN A 205 0.18 21.98 2.41
N HIS A 206 -1.10 21.64 2.33
CA HIS A 206 -2.02 21.73 3.46
C HIS A 206 -1.64 20.76 4.58
N VAL A 207 -1.45 19.50 4.24
CA VAL A 207 -1.00 18.45 5.19
C VAL A 207 0.32 18.86 5.85
N SER A 208 1.28 19.39 5.08
CA SER A 208 2.57 19.82 5.63
C SER A 208 2.44 20.99 6.61
N ARG A 209 1.56 21.96 6.32
CA ARG A 209 1.41 23.18 7.14
C ARG A 209 0.54 22.96 8.39
N ASN A 210 -0.51 22.17 8.28
CA ASN A 210 -1.55 22.08 9.30
C ASN A 210 -1.51 20.77 10.08
N HIS A 211 -0.92 19.70 9.51
CA HIS A 211 -0.89 18.37 10.11
C HIS A 211 0.54 17.82 10.29
N GLY A 212 1.55 18.70 10.27
CA GLY A 212 2.96 18.30 10.48
C GLY A 212 3.57 17.45 9.36
N GLY A 213 2.89 17.34 8.22
CA GLY A 213 3.30 16.50 7.11
C GLY A 213 2.70 15.09 7.13
N ASP A 214 1.84 14.79 8.12
CA ASP A 214 1.35 13.44 8.37
C ASP A 214 -0.15 13.31 8.04
N ALA A 215 -0.57 12.12 7.58
CA ALA A 215 -1.97 11.71 7.51
C ALA A 215 -2.07 10.19 7.65
N GLY A 216 -2.74 9.71 8.71
CA GLY A 216 -2.75 8.32 9.13
C GLY A 216 -1.54 7.91 9.96
N VAL A 217 -1.42 6.62 10.22
CA VAL A 217 -0.39 6.04 11.08
C VAL A 217 0.16 4.76 10.51
N PHE A 218 1.37 4.41 10.90
CA PHE A 218 2.00 3.14 10.60
C PHE A 218 1.94 2.19 11.79
N GLY A 219 1.77 0.90 11.48
CA GLY A 219 1.74 -0.18 12.44
C GLY A 219 2.80 -1.26 12.17
N ALA A 220 3.23 -1.88 13.26
CA ALA A 220 4.02 -3.10 13.24
C ALA A 220 3.17 -4.27 13.76
N VAL A 221 3.12 -5.37 13.04
CA VAL A 221 2.35 -6.55 13.41
C VAL A 221 3.04 -7.26 14.57
N LEU A 222 2.31 -7.46 15.67
CA LEU A 222 2.74 -8.21 16.85
C LEU A 222 2.23 -9.64 16.82
N GLN A 223 1.01 -9.83 16.35
CA GLN A 223 0.39 -11.14 16.11
C GLN A 223 -0.33 -11.09 14.76
N ASP A 224 -0.08 -12.06 13.94
CA ASP A 224 -0.65 -12.21 12.60
C ASP A 224 -2.14 -12.60 12.63
N GLY A 225 -2.86 -12.37 11.54
CA GLY A 225 -4.25 -12.78 11.41
C GLY A 225 -4.89 -12.42 10.08
N VAL A 226 -6.04 -13.02 9.83
CA VAL A 226 -6.93 -12.64 8.73
C VAL A 226 -7.78 -11.44 9.21
N VAL A 227 -7.91 -10.45 8.35
CA VAL A 227 -8.78 -9.29 8.57
C VAL A 227 -9.81 -9.23 7.46
N ASN A 228 -11.06 -9.05 7.85
CA ASN A 228 -12.18 -8.90 6.94
C ASN A 228 -12.74 -7.48 7.01
N LYS A 229 -13.35 -7.04 5.91
CA LYS A 229 -14.09 -5.78 5.92
C LYS A 229 -15.23 -5.84 6.95
N GLY A 230 -15.27 -4.88 7.85
CA GLY A 230 -16.25 -4.79 8.92
C GLY A 230 -15.79 -5.40 10.26
N ASP A 231 -14.59 -5.93 10.33
CA ASP A 231 -14.00 -6.38 11.60
C ASP A 231 -13.83 -5.21 12.56
N SER A 232 -14.14 -5.48 13.85
CA SER A 232 -14.00 -4.50 14.92
C SER A 232 -12.53 -4.29 15.30
N ILE A 233 -12.23 -3.07 15.73
CA ILE A 233 -10.91 -2.67 16.24
C ILE A 233 -11.04 -2.30 17.70
N PHE A 234 -10.16 -2.86 18.52
CA PHE A 234 -10.11 -2.61 19.97
C PHE A 234 -8.73 -2.10 20.37
N LEU A 235 -8.70 -1.14 21.28
CA LEU A 235 -7.49 -0.72 21.96
C LEU A 235 -7.16 -1.74 23.07
N THR A 236 -5.92 -2.23 23.10
CA THR A 236 -5.45 -3.21 24.11
C THR A 236 -4.31 -2.67 24.96
#